data_162526f56980c1aab557470ec1d5cd90
#
_entry.id   162526f56980c1aab557470ec1d5cd90
#
_cell.length_a   1.000
_cell.length_b   1.000
_cell.length_c   1.000
_cell.angle_alpha   90.00
_cell.angle_beta   90.00
_cell.angle_gamma   90.00
#
_symmetry.space_group_name_H-M   'P 1'
#
loop_
_entity.id
_entity.type
_entity.pdbx_description
1 polymer ?
#
loop_
_entity_poly.entity_id
_entity_poly.type
_entity_poly.pdbx_seq_one_letter_code
_entity_poly.pdbx_strand_id
1 'polypeptide(L)'
;MSHPAYGVLRPVLETDAVMASVLLCNNPGIMTLEGTNTWVLRGPGSDEMVVVDPGPDDDEHLGRLADLGRIPLVLISHKHGDHTDGIDKIVDATGATVRAVGSGFLRGLGGPLTDGEVIEAAGLRITVLATPGHTADSLSFLVGDAVLTADTVLGRGTTVIDDEDGSLTDYLESLRRLQGLGRRAVLPGHGPELDDLQAVSAMYLAHRQERLDQVRSALRALGEDATARQVVEHVYTDVDEELWDAAEKSVRAQLDYLRG
;
A
#
# COMPACT_ATOMS: atom_id res chain seq x y z
N MET A 1 -8.41 22.63 9.19
CA MET A 1 -7.77 22.32 10.49
C MET A 1 -6.60 21.42 10.19
N SER A 2 -5.36 21.85 10.49
CA SER A 2 -4.17 21.02 10.23
C SER A 2 -4.25 19.75 11.08
N HIS A 3 -4.11 18.58 10.47
CA HIS A 3 -4.02 17.31 11.18
C HIS A 3 -2.78 17.35 12.08
N PRO A 4 -2.86 17.07 13.39
CA PRO A 4 -1.76 17.29 14.33
C PRO A 4 -0.54 16.37 14.14
N ALA A 5 -0.51 15.54 13.11
CA ALA A 5 0.49 14.49 12.90
C ALA A 5 1.49 14.75 11.78
N TYR A 6 1.29 15.78 10.92
CA TYR A 6 2.23 16.02 9.83
C TYR A 6 3.61 16.41 10.37
N GLY A 7 4.63 15.77 9.80
CA GLY A 7 6.02 16.07 10.09
C GLY A 7 6.51 15.63 11.48
N VAL A 8 5.74 14.83 12.21
CA VAL A 8 6.16 14.24 13.47
C VAL A 8 6.35 12.74 13.29
N LEU A 9 7.54 12.23 13.55
CA LEU A 9 7.80 10.80 13.59
C LEU A 9 7.05 10.21 14.80
N ARG A 10 6.03 9.40 14.52
CA ARG A 10 5.19 8.77 15.55
C ARG A 10 5.58 7.30 15.71
N PRO A 11 6.03 6.86 16.90
CA PRO A 11 6.20 5.45 17.21
C PRO A 11 4.84 4.72 17.11
N VAL A 12 4.84 3.53 16.50
CA VAL A 12 3.64 2.72 16.29
C VAL A 12 3.77 1.34 16.92
N LEU A 13 4.90 0.70 16.67
CA LEU A 13 5.16 -0.65 17.17
C LEU A 13 6.57 -0.73 17.75
N GLU A 14 6.69 -1.35 18.90
CA GLU A 14 7.97 -1.69 19.52
C GLU A 14 7.91 -3.10 20.08
N THR A 15 8.74 -3.97 19.52
CA THR A 15 8.88 -5.38 19.89
C THR A 15 10.35 -5.76 20.01
N ASP A 16 10.62 -6.98 20.44
CA ASP A 16 11.99 -7.54 20.44
C ASP A 16 12.58 -7.73 19.03
N ALA A 17 11.76 -7.62 17.97
CA ALA A 17 12.16 -7.86 16.59
C ALA A 17 12.19 -6.59 15.74
N VAL A 18 11.34 -5.61 16.02
CA VAL A 18 11.20 -4.41 15.21
C VAL A 18 10.69 -3.22 16.01
N MET A 19 11.24 -2.05 15.70
CA MET A 19 10.70 -0.74 16.06
C MET A 19 10.21 -0.09 14.77
N ALA A 20 8.90 0.16 14.68
CA ALA A 20 8.27 0.81 13.54
C ALA A 20 7.69 2.16 13.96
N SER A 21 8.01 3.18 13.20
CA SER A 21 7.47 4.53 13.34
C SER A 21 6.93 5.01 12.00
N VAL A 22 5.96 5.89 12.02
CA VAL A 22 5.37 6.51 10.83
C VAL A 22 5.67 8.00 10.79
N LEU A 23 6.09 8.48 9.63
CA LEU A 23 6.12 9.89 9.27
C LEU A 23 5.04 10.12 8.22
N LEU A 24 3.96 10.83 8.58
CA LEU A 24 2.83 11.07 7.69
C LEU A 24 3.15 12.21 6.73
N CYS A 25 3.00 11.97 5.42
CA CYS A 25 3.14 12.99 4.37
C CYS A 25 1.93 13.93 4.36
N ASN A 26 2.16 15.19 4.03
CA ASN A 26 1.10 16.20 3.93
C ASN A 26 0.48 16.23 2.53
N ASN A 27 -0.04 15.09 2.08
CA ASN A 27 -0.73 14.93 0.79
C ASN A 27 -2.15 14.32 0.98
N PRO A 28 -3.03 14.92 1.82
CA PRO A 28 -4.35 14.37 2.07
C PRO A 28 -5.22 14.42 0.81
N GLY A 29 -5.99 13.36 0.60
CA GLY A 29 -6.86 13.24 -0.57
C GLY A 29 -7.82 12.06 -0.48
N ILE A 30 -8.73 11.96 -1.45
CA ILE A 30 -9.67 10.83 -1.53
C ILE A 30 -8.92 9.50 -1.63
N MET A 31 -7.81 9.45 -2.38
CA MET A 31 -7.02 8.25 -2.59
C MET A 31 -5.99 8.02 -1.48
N THR A 32 -5.50 9.08 -0.87
CA THR A 32 -4.41 9.05 0.11
C THR A 32 -4.88 9.20 1.57
N LEU A 33 -6.19 9.36 1.78
CA LEU A 33 -6.80 9.57 3.11
C LEU A 33 -6.20 10.80 3.81
N GLU A 34 -5.56 10.63 4.98
CA GLU A 34 -4.84 11.70 5.68
C GLU A 34 -3.50 12.03 5.01
N GLY A 35 -2.99 11.18 4.15
CA GLY A 35 -1.70 11.26 3.49
C GLY A 35 -1.02 9.91 3.40
N THR A 36 0.13 9.87 2.74
CA THR A 36 0.95 8.66 2.63
C THR A 36 1.73 8.41 3.92
N ASN A 37 1.72 7.20 4.39
CA ASN A 37 2.50 6.72 5.52
C ASN A 37 3.91 6.31 5.05
N THR A 38 4.92 7.15 5.29
CA THR A 38 6.32 6.73 5.18
C THR A 38 6.69 5.95 6.44
N TRP A 39 7.01 4.67 6.30
CA TRP A 39 7.40 3.84 7.43
C TRP A 39 8.91 3.84 7.65
N VAL A 40 9.31 4.06 8.90
CA VAL A 40 10.70 4.04 9.36
C VAL A 40 10.88 2.87 10.30
N LEU A 41 11.72 1.93 9.90
CA LEU A 41 11.92 0.65 10.60
C LEU A 41 13.36 0.51 11.08
N ARG A 42 13.55 -0.06 12.26
CA ARG A 42 14.87 -0.47 12.77
C ARG A 42 14.77 -1.64 13.72
N GLY A 43 15.81 -2.44 13.77
CA GLY A 43 15.98 -3.46 14.81
C GLY A 43 16.38 -2.83 16.15
N PRO A 44 16.12 -3.52 17.27
CA PRO A 44 16.55 -3.07 18.58
C PRO A 44 18.07 -2.84 18.64
N GLY A 45 18.46 -1.65 19.07
CA GLY A 45 19.87 -1.26 19.20
C GLY A 45 20.57 -0.87 17.89
N SER A 46 19.87 -0.84 16.75
CA SER A 46 20.44 -0.34 15.49
C SER A 46 20.40 1.18 15.43
N ASP A 47 21.53 1.77 14.98
CA ASP A 47 21.63 3.19 14.63
C ASP A 47 21.21 3.46 13.17
N GLU A 48 20.98 2.41 12.39
CA GLU A 48 20.51 2.46 11.00
C GLU A 48 19.01 2.23 10.91
N MET A 49 18.40 2.75 9.86
CA MET A 49 16.97 2.63 9.58
C MET A 49 16.72 2.17 8.15
N VAL A 50 15.66 1.41 7.96
CA VAL A 50 15.07 1.12 6.65
C VAL A 50 13.84 2.00 6.50
N VAL A 51 13.72 2.66 5.36
CA VAL A 51 12.52 3.43 5.00
C VAL A 51 11.70 2.62 4.02
N VAL A 52 10.39 2.59 4.17
CA VAL A 52 9.46 2.03 3.20
C VAL A 52 8.58 3.17 2.70
N ASP A 53 8.59 3.36 1.37
CA ASP A 53 7.86 4.40 0.64
C ASP A 53 8.20 5.82 1.14
N PRO A 54 9.19 6.49 0.54
CA PRO A 54 9.63 7.81 0.98
C PRO A 54 8.58 8.90 0.79
N GLY A 55 7.51 8.60 0.05
CA GLY A 55 6.40 9.52 -0.17
C GLY A 55 6.52 10.34 -1.46
N PRO A 56 5.66 11.36 -1.61
CA PRO A 56 5.67 12.28 -2.74
C PRO A 56 6.91 13.19 -2.70
N ASP A 57 7.10 13.97 -3.77
CA ASP A 57 8.16 14.96 -3.89
C ASP A 57 7.88 16.20 -3.02
N ASP A 58 7.93 16.05 -1.69
CA ASP A 58 7.71 17.09 -0.69
C ASP A 58 9.03 17.39 0.07
N ASP A 59 9.55 18.61 -0.12
CA ASP A 59 10.85 19.02 0.46
C ASP A 59 10.84 18.96 1.99
N GLU A 60 9.74 19.35 2.64
CA GLU A 60 9.65 19.37 4.09
C GLU A 60 9.62 17.95 4.66
N HIS A 61 8.81 17.05 4.05
CA HIS A 61 8.72 15.66 4.46
C HIS A 61 10.06 14.93 4.27
N LEU A 62 10.65 15.04 3.08
CA LEU A 62 11.91 14.36 2.74
C LEU A 62 13.09 14.89 3.53
N GLY A 63 13.13 16.23 3.80
CA GLY A 63 14.13 16.83 4.68
C GLY A 63 14.04 16.28 6.10
N ARG A 64 12.84 16.19 6.67
CA ARG A 64 12.62 15.59 8.01
C ARG A 64 13.02 14.12 8.05
N LEU A 65 12.71 13.38 6.99
CA LEU A 65 13.08 11.97 6.87
C LEU A 65 14.62 11.80 6.85
N ALA A 66 15.33 12.63 6.08
CA ALA A 66 16.79 12.62 6.03
C ALA A 66 17.45 13.00 7.36
N ASP A 67 16.85 13.91 8.12
CA ASP A 67 17.34 14.36 9.43
C ASP A 67 17.20 13.30 10.55
N LEU A 68 16.46 12.20 10.32
CA LEU A 68 16.31 11.13 11.31
C LEU A 68 17.63 10.39 11.60
N GLY A 69 18.56 10.36 10.65
CA GLY A 69 19.85 9.70 10.79
C GLY A 69 20.22 8.82 9.60
N ARG A 70 20.92 7.71 9.87
CA ARG A 70 21.47 6.86 8.80
C ARG A 70 20.39 5.94 8.18
N ILE A 71 20.09 6.16 6.90
CA ILE A 71 19.16 5.40 6.08
C ILE A 71 19.95 4.71 4.94
N PRO A 72 20.46 3.50 5.14
CA PRO A 72 21.17 2.77 4.10
C PRO A 72 20.27 2.20 3.00
N LEU A 73 18.97 1.99 3.31
CA LEU A 73 18.03 1.28 2.44
C LEU A 73 16.65 1.92 2.45
N VAL A 74 16.12 2.11 1.24
CA VAL A 74 14.73 2.45 0.97
C VAL A 74 14.10 1.30 0.19
N LEU A 75 12.94 0.83 0.63
CA LEU A 75 12.13 -0.18 -0.05
C LEU A 75 10.89 0.50 -0.63
N ILE A 76 10.55 0.15 -1.84
CA ILE A 76 9.36 0.66 -2.55
C ILE A 76 8.35 -0.45 -2.65
N SER A 77 7.13 -0.16 -2.23
CA SER A 77 6.03 -1.11 -2.26
C SER A 77 5.42 -1.26 -3.65
N HIS A 78 5.23 -0.15 -4.38
CA HIS A 78 4.64 -0.13 -5.71
C HIS A 78 4.91 1.20 -6.44
N LYS A 79 4.47 1.28 -7.68
CA LYS A 79 4.85 2.33 -8.65
C LYS A 79 4.22 3.73 -8.44
N HIS A 80 3.17 3.88 -7.63
CA HIS A 80 2.44 5.15 -7.54
C HIS A 80 3.31 6.30 -7.03
N GLY A 81 3.09 7.50 -7.59
CA GLY A 81 3.95 8.66 -7.36
C GLY A 81 3.96 9.14 -5.90
N ASP A 82 2.84 8.99 -5.20
CA ASP A 82 2.75 9.34 -3.77
C ASP A 82 3.56 8.40 -2.85
N HIS A 83 4.11 7.29 -3.37
CA HIS A 83 5.08 6.41 -2.73
C HIS A 83 6.50 6.57 -3.28
N THR A 84 6.65 7.07 -4.52
CA THR A 84 7.91 6.99 -5.28
C THR A 84 8.54 8.32 -5.68
N ASP A 85 7.76 9.40 -5.79
CA ASP A 85 8.26 10.67 -6.35
C ASP A 85 9.39 11.30 -5.49
N GLY A 86 9.45 10.97 -4.20
CA GLY A 86 10.51 11.40 -3.28
C GLY A 86 11.83 10.64 -3.40
N ILE A 87 11.93 9.61 -4.26
CA ILE A 87 13.10 8.72 -4.34
C ILE A 87 14.43 9.49 -4.59
N ASP A 88 14.46 10.32 -5.61
CA ASP A 88 15.72 10.98 -5.98
C ASP A 88 16.20 11.93 -4.89
N LYS A 89 15.29 12.68 -4.27
CA LYS A 89 15.64 13.60 -3.17
C LYS A 89 16.15 12.89 -1.93
N ILE A 90 15.49 11.80 -1.51
CA ILE A 90 15.96 11.05 -0.34
C ILE A 90 17.32 10.39 -0.61
N VAL A 91 17.56 9.92 -1.84
CA VAL A 91 18.87 9.37 -2.23
C VAL A 91 19.94 10.44 -2.24
N ASP A 92 19.67 11.61 -2.80
CA ASP A 92 20.62 12.73 -2.80
C ASP A 92 20.99 13.18 -1.38
N ALA A 93 20.02 13.15 -0.45
CA ALA A 93 20.25 13.56 0.93
C ALA A 93 20.97 12.51 1.79
N THR A 94 20.74 11.21 1.53
CA THR A 94 21.18 10.13 2.43
C THR A 94 22.20 9.17 1.82
N GLY A 95 22.29 9.11 0.49
CA GLY A 95 23.06 8.09 -0.23
C GLY A 95 22.44 6.68 -0.15
N ALA A 96 21.17 6.57 0.20
CA ALA A 96 20.48 5.29 0.37
C ALA A 96 20.45 4.49 -0.93
N THR A 97 20.54 3.16 -0.81
CA THR A 97 20.16 2.25 -1.87
C THR A 97 18.63 2.15 -1.92
N VAL A 98 18.03 2.23 -3.12
CA VAL A 98 16.60 2.02 -3.31
C VAL A 98 16.37 0.70 -4.03
N ARG A 99 15.45 -0.10 -3.49
CA ARG A 99 15.01 -1.36 -4.08
C ARG A 99 13.50 -1.36 -4.31
N ALA A 100 13.11 -1.84 -5.48
CA ALA A 100 11.72 -1.95 -5.96
C ALA A 100 11.60 -3.14 -6.89
N VAL A 101 10.40 -3.48 -7.36
CA VAL A 101 10.20 -4.41 -8.49
C VAL A 101 10.62 -3.73 -9.79
N GLY A 102 10.09 -2.54 -10.04
CA GLY A 102 10.34 -1.77 -11.27
C GLY A 102 11.78 -1.23 -11.34
N SER A 103 12.49 -1.51 -12.43
CA SER A 103 13.89 -1.08 -12.62
C SER A 103 14.06 0.45 -12.66
N GLY A 104 13.01 1.20 -13.01
CA GLY A 104 13.03 2.67 -13.04
C GLY A 104 13.20 3.31 -11.64
N PHE A 105 12.85 2.59 -10.59
CA PHE A 105 12.93 3.06 -9.21
C PHE A 105 14.22 2.68 -8.49
N LEU A 106 15.05 1.82 -9.09
CA LEU A 106 16.30 1.36 -8.45
C LEU A 106 17.34 2.48 -8.37
N ARG A 107 17.99 2.62 -7.21
CA ARG A 107 19.16 3.50 -7.02
C ARG A 107 20.23 2.76 -6.22
N GLY A 108 21.48 3.05 -6.51
CA GLY A 108 22.62 2.39 -5.86
C GLY A 108 22.84 0.95 -6.38
N LEU A 109 23.36 0.07 -5.52
CA LEU A 109 23.79 -1.29 -5.90
C LEU A 109 22.71 -2.37 -5.71
N GLY A 110 21.51 -2.01 -5.27
CA GLY A 110 20.41 -2.97 -5.07
C GLY A 110 19.81 -3.45 -6.38
N GLY A 111 19.56 -4.76 -6.49
CA GLY A 111 18.76 -5.33 -7.58
C GLY A 111 17.26 -5.23 -7.32
N PRO A 112 16.40 -5.66 -8.30
CA PRO A 112 14.97 -5.69 -8.09
C PRO A 112 14.58 -6.60 -6.93
N LEU A 113 13.46 -6.24 -6.27
CA LEU A 113 12.86 -7.06 -5.23
C LEU A 113 12.13 -8.26 -5.84
N THR A 114 12.23 -9.41 -5.18
CA THR A 114 11.58 -10.64 -5.62
C THR A 114 10.78 -11.29 -4.49
N ASP A 115 9.73 -12.00 -4.84
CA ASP A 115 8.89 -12.70 -3.87
C ASP A 115 9.67 -13.72 -3.02
N GLY A 116 9.42 -13.73 -1.73
CA GLY A 116 10.08 -14.61 -0.77
C GLY A 116 11.51 -14.20 -0.42
N GLU A 117 12.06 -13.17 -1.03
CA GLU A 117 13.40 -12.66 -0.69
C GLU A 117 13.43 -12.20 0.77
N VAL A 118 14.54 -12.47 1.43
CA VAL A 118 14.82 -12.01 2.80
C VAL A 118 15.95 -10.99 2.76
N ILE A 119 15.65 -9.79 3.25
CA ILE A 119 16.58 -8.67 3.34
C ILE A 119 17.01 -8.52 4.80
N GLU A 120 18.32 -8.45 5.02
CA GLU A 120 18.89 -8.13 6.33
C GLU A 120 19.48 -6.73 6.29
N ALA A 121 18.86 -5.79 6.99
CA ALA A 121 19.27 -4.39 7.04
C ALA A 121 18.81 -3.74 8.36
N ALA A 122 19.61 -2.80 8.87
CA ALA A 122 19.30 -2.03 10.09
C ALA A 122 18.93 -2.94 11.29
N GLY A 123 19.54 -4.11 11.41
CA GLY A 123 19.23 -5.10 12.45
C GLY A 123 17.88 -5.80 12.27
N LEU A 124 17.25 -5.70 11.11
CA LEU A 124 15.97 -6.29 10.76
C LEU A 124 16.14 -7.46 9.81
N ARG A 125 15.19 -8.39 9.88
CA ARG A 125 14.94 -9.42 8.88
C ARG A 125 13.59 -9.15 8.23
N ILE A 126 13.60 -8.71 6.98
CA ILE A 126 12.43 -8.28 6.21
C ILE A 126 12.19 -9.30 5.10
N THR A 127 11.01 -9.92 5.07
CA THR A 127 10.62 -10.83 3.98
C THR A 127 9.75 -10.07 2.98
N VAL A 128 10.14 -10.10 1.73
CA VAL A 128 9.37 -9.53 0.61
C VAL A 128 8.22 -10.48 0.26
N LEU A 129 7.02 -9.96 0.15
CA LEU A 129 5.82 -10.69 -0.24
C LEU A 129 5.23 -10.01 -1.48
N ALA A 130 5.24 -10.67 -2.63
CA ALA A 130 4.48 -10.18 -3.77
C ALA A 130 2.98 -10.22 -3.43
N THR A 131 2.34 -9.08 -3.52
CA THR A 131 0.89 -8.88 -3.28
C THR A 131 0.27 -8.08 -4.44
N PRO A 132 0.40 -8.57 -5.69
CA PRO A 132 -0.12 -7.89 -6.85
C PRO A 132 -1.64 -7.76 -6.79
N GLY A 133 -2.17 -6.79 -7.55
CA GLY A 133 -3.61 -6.61 -7.71
C GLY A 133 -4.06 -5.17 -7.60
N HIS A 134 -3.59 -4.41 -6.61
CA HIS A 134 -3.73 -2.95 -6.64
C HIS A 134 -2.97 -2.39 -7.84
N THR A 135 -1.69 -2.72 -7.93
CA THR A 135 -0.85 -2.65 -9.13
C THR A 135 -0.18 -4.00 -9.37
N ALA A 136 0.36 -4.24 -10.56
CA ALA A 136 1.06 -5.50 -10.87
C ALA A 136 2.35 -5.67 -10.05
N ASP A 137 3.00 -4.57 -9.65
CA ASP A 137 4.26 -4.56 -8.91
C ASP A 137 4.10 -4.45 -7.40
N SER A 138 2.87 -4.52 -6.88
CA SER A 138 2.59 -4.35 -5.45
C SER A 138 3.29 -5.40 -4.59
N LEU A 139 3.95 -4.92 -3.53
CA LEU A 139 4.62 -5.70 -2.51
C LEU A 139 4.07 -5.38 -1.12
N SER A 140 4.12 -6.37 -0.26
CA SER A 140 4.05 -6.21 1.19
C SER A 140 5.37 -6.67 1.84
N PHE A 141 5.67 -6.17 3.05
CA PHE A 141 6.90 -6.53 3.76
C PHE A 141 6.56 -7.09 5.13
N LEU A 142 6.95 -8.35 5.36
CA LEU A 142 6.81 -8.99 6.67
C LEU A 142 8.07 -8.73 7.51
N VAL A 143 7.90 -8.16 8.69
CA VAL A 143 8.97 -7.89 9.65
C VAL A 143 8.49 -8.19 11.07
N GLY A 144 9.09 -9.18 11.73
CA GLY A 144 8.61 -9.64 13.02
C GLY A 144 7.13 -10.06 12.99
N ASP A 145 6.33 -9.45 13.86
CA ASP A 145 4.88 -9.66 13.95
C ASP A 145 4.05 -8.59 13.22
N ALA A 146 4.68 -7.83 12.34
CA ALA A 146 4.01 -6.81 11.54
C ALA A 146 4.13 -7.07 10.04
N VAL A 147 3.15 -6.59 9.27
CA VAL A 147 3.18 -6.56 7.81
C VAL A 147 2.89 -5.15 7.35
N LEU A 148 3.83 -4.60 6.57
CA LEU A 148 3.60 -3.38 5.81
C LEU A 148 2.84 -3.78 4.56
N THR A 149 1.59 -3.37 4.45
CA THR A 149 0.67 -3.80 3.38
C THR A 149 0.57 -2.80 2.25
N ALA A 150 1.21 -1.65 2.38
CA ALA A 150 1.07 -0.54 1.43
C ALA A 150 -0.41 -0.35 1.05
N ASP A 151 -0.71 -0.35 -0.25
CA ASP A 151 -2.07 -0.15 -0.75
C ASP A 151 -2.83 -1.45 -1.04
N THR A 152 -2.27 -2.60 -0.69
CA THR A 152 -3.03 -3.86 -0.72
C THR A 152 -4.10 -3.90 0.37
N VAL A 153 -3.79 -3.41 1.59
CA VAL A 153 -4.75 -3.25 2.70
C VAL A 153 -4.53 -1.89 3.34
N LEU A 154 -5.54 -1.03 3.28
CA LEU A 154 -5.53 0.32 3.86
C LEU A 154 -6.00 0.31 5.32
N GLY A 155 -5.67 1.35 6.07
CA GLY A 155 -6.10 1.53 7.45
C GLY A 155 -7.60 1.76 7.62
N ARG A 156 -8.28 2.21 6.57
CA ARG A 156 -9.74 2.29 6.46
C ARG A 156 -10.19 2.31 5.00
N GLY A 157 -11.48 2.04 4.77
CA GLY A 157 -12.02 1.92 3.41
C GLY A 157 -11.56 0.64 2.72
N THR A 158 -11.49 0.65 1.42
CA THR A 158 -11.00 -0.45 0.59
C THR A 158 -10.20 0.09 -0.59
N THR A 159 -9.20 -0.65 -0.99
CA THR A 159 -8.28 -0.33 -2.09
C THR A 159 -9.01 -0.21 -3.42
N VAL A 160 -8.56 0.66 -4.27
CA VAL A 160 -8.92 0.73 -5.70
C VAL A 160 -7.98 -0.19 -6.48
N ILE A 161 -8.52 -0.90 -7.46
CA ILE A 161 -7.70 -1.66 -8.44
C ILE A 161 -7.30 -0.69 -9.54
N ASP A 162 -6.00 -0.55 -9.79
CA ASP A 162 -5.49 0.33 -10.84
C ASP A 162 -5.99 -0.12 -12.21
N ASP A 163 -6.34 0.84 -13.06
CA ASP A 163 -6.89 0.59 -14.39
C ASP A 163 -5.82 0.35 -15.47
N GLU A 164 -4.53 0.58 -15.16
CA GLU A 164 -3.43 0.32 -16.08
C GLU A 164 -2.96 -1.15 -16.04
N ASP A 165 -2.67 -1.65 -14.83
CA ASP A 165 -2.09 -2.98 -14.63
C ASP A 165 -2.61 -3.72 -13.39
N GLY A 166 -3.61 -3.17 -12.71
CA GLY A 166 -4.25 -3.82 -11.59
C GLY A 166 -5.09 -5.03 -12.02
N SER A 167 -5.26 -5.99 -11.11
CA SER A 167 -5.99 -7.23 -11.38
C SER A 167 -6.79 -7.66 -10.15
N LEU A 168 -8.11 -7.81 -10.31
CA LEU A 168 -8.94 -8.29 -9.20
C LEU A 168 -8.64 -9.76 -8.85
N THR A 169 -8.28 -10.58 -9.84
CA THR A 169 -7.87 -11.98 -9.60
C THR A 169 -6.67 -12.03 -8.68
N ASP A 170 -5.60 -11.33 -9.06
CA ASP A 170 -4.35 -11.30 -8.30
C ASP A 170 -4.57 -10.66 -6.92
N TYR A 171 -5.40 -9.62 -6.85
CA TYR A 171 -5.75 -8.97 -5.60
C TYR A 171 -6.44 -9.91 -4.60
N LEU A 172 -7.39 -10.72 -5.07
CA LEU A 172 -8.05 -11.72 -4.23
C LEU A 172 -7.07 -12.81 -3.74
N GLU A 173 -6.12 -13.21 -4.58
CA GLU A 173 -5.07 -14.15 -4.19
C GLU A 173 -4.11 -13.52 -3.15
N SER A 174 -3.72 -12.27 -3.35
CA SER A 174 -2.91 -11.50 -2.41
C SER A 174 -3.57 -11.36 -1.04
N LEU A 175 -4.88 -11.07 -1.00
CA LEU A 175 -5.63 -11.01 0.26
C LEU A 175 -5.70 -12.38 0.96
N ARG A 176 -5.88 -13.49 0.22
CA ARG A 176 -5.83 -14.84 0.81
C ARG A 176 -4.45 -15.18 1.35
N ARG A 177 -3.40 -14.78 0.63
CA ARG A 177 -2.01 -14.93 1.08
C ARG A 177 -1.77 -14.19 2.39
N LEU A 178 -2.17 -12.91 2.46
CA LEU A 178 -2.05 -12.09 3.67
C LEU A 178 -2.86 -12.68 4.83
N GLN A 179 -4.11 -13.11 4.58
CA GLN A 179 -4.94 -13.78 5.58
C GLN A 179 -4.26 -15.03 6.15
N GLY A 180 -3.57 -15.80 5.31
CA GLY A 180 -2.84 -17.01 5.70
C GLY A 180 -1.65 -16.78 6.63
N LEU A 181 -1.16 -15.54 6.76
CA LEU A 181 -0.10 -15.19 7.71
C LEU A 181 -0.60 -15.15 9.16
N GLY A 182 -1.92 -15.19 9.37
CA GLY A 182 -2.53 -15.13 10.71
C GLY A 182 -2.56 -13.71 11.28
N ARG A 183 -2.79 -13.62 12.59
CA ARG A 183 -2.87 -12.35 13.29
C ARG A 183 -1.51 -11.66 13.38
N ARG A 184 -1.42 -10.45 12.80
CA ARG A 184 -0.24 -9.58 12.80
C ARG A 184 -0.68 -8.13 12.80
N ALA A 185 0.16 -7.22 13.26
CA ALA A 185 -0.04 -5.79 13.08
C ALA A 185 0.03 -5.44 11.58
N VAL A 186 -0.84 -4.53 11.15
CA VAL A 186 -0.91 -4.01 9.77
C VAL A 186 -0.41 -2.59 9.75
N LEU A 187 0.57 -2.33 8.92
CA LEU A 187 1.18 -1.02 8.70
C LEU A 187 0.87 -0.60 7.25
N PRO A 188 -0.25 0.12 7.02
CA PRO A 188 -0.74 0.40 5.67
C PRO A 188 -0.04 1.60 5.01
N GLY A 189 -0.16 1.73 3.68
CA GLY A 189 0.29 2.90 2.93
C GLY A 189 -0.50 4.16 3.27
N HIS A 190 -1.79 4.01 3.60
CA HIS A 190 -2.67 5.11 3.97
C HIS A 190 -3.59 4.75 5.14
N GLY A 191 -3.92 5.77 5.96
CA GLY A 191 -4.80 5.64 7.12
C GLY A 191 -4.11 5.03 8.34
N PRO A 192 -4.88 4.70 9.40
CA PRO A 192 -4.32 4.21 10.65
C PRO A 192 -3.81 2.76 10.55
N GLU A 193 -2.90 2.40 11.44
CA GLU A 193 -2.50 1.01 11.68
C GLU A 193 -3.67 0.15 12.18
N LEU A 194 -3.60 -1.18 11.95
CA LEU A 194 -4.60 -2.13 12.39
C LEU A 194 -3.93 -3.31 13.14
N ASP A 195 -4.67 -3.95 14.03
CA ASP A 195 -4.13 -4.95 14.96
C ASP A 195 -4.20 -6.39 14.45
N ASP A 196 -4.96 -6.65 13.38
CA ASP A 196 -5.27 -8.03 12.96
C ASP A 196 -5.36 -8.15 11.43
N LEU A 197 -4.24 -8.53 10.82
CA LEU A 197 -4.13 -8.76 9.38
C LEU A 197 -5.12 -9.83 8.88
N GLN A 198 -5.29 -10.91 9.67
CA GLN A 198 -6.20 -11.99 9.29
C GLN A 198 -7.64 -11.52 9.22
N ALA A 199 -8.08 -10.77 10.23
CA ALA A 199 -9.45 -10.27 10.31
C ALA A 199 -9.71 -9.22 9.21
N VAL A 200 -8.80 -8.27 8.99
CA VAL A 200 -8.99 -7.24 7.96
C VAL A 200 -8.95 -7.84 6.55
N SER A 201 -8.05 -8.79 6.28
CA SER A 201 -8.02 -9.49 4.98
C SER A 201 -9.30 -10.27 4.72
N ALA A 202 -9.87 -10.93 5.75
CA ALA A 202 -11.17 -11.60 5.65
C ALA A 202 -12.31 -10.61 5.34
N MET A 203 -12.31 -9.44 5.99
CA MET A 203 -13.29 -8.37 5.74
C MET A 203 -13.18 -7.86 4.28
N TYR A 204 -11.98 -7.65 3.78
CA TYR A 204 -11.75 -7.22 2.39
C TYR A 204 -12.25 -8.28 1.39
N LEU A 205 -11.95 -9.56 1.62
CA LEU A 205 -12.45 -10.66 0.77
C LEU A 205 -13.98 -10.71 0.75
N ALA A 206 -14.63 -10.58 1.91
CA ALA A 206 -16.10 -10.57 2.01
C ALA A 206 -16.69 -9.35 1.26
N HIS A 207 -16.11 -8.15 1.45
CA HIS A 207 -16.53 -6.95 0.74
C HIS A 207 -16.37 -7.09 -0.79
N ARG A 208 -15.25 -7.65 -1.27
CA ARG A 208 -15.07 -7.90 -2.72
C ARG A 208 -16.09 -8.88 -3.26
N GLN A 209 -16.41 -9.95 -2.51
CA GLN A 209 -17.44 -10.92 -2.93
C GLN A 209 -18.82 -10.26 -3.00
N GLU A 210 -19.19 -9.45 -2.02
CA GLU A 210 -20.44 -8.69 -2.02
C GLU A 210 -20.54 -7.77 -3.25
N ARG A 211 -19.48 -7.03 -3.55
CA ARG A 211 -19.42 -6.16 -4.75
C ARG A 211 -19.56 -6.96 -6.05
N LEU A 212 -18.89 -8.11 -6.18
CA LEU A 212 -19.05 -9.00 -7.32
C LEU A 212 -20.51 -9.49 -7.48
N ASP A 213 -21.17 -9.81 -6.39
CA ASP A 213 -22.57 -10.27 -6.43
C ASP A 213 -23.52 -9.12 -6.83
N GLN A 214 -23.25 -7.90 -6.42
CA GLN A 214 -23.97 -6.70 -6.87
C GLN A 214 -23.79 -6.47 -8.38
N VAL A 215 -22.55 -6.56 -8.90
CA VAL A 215 -22.29 -6.44 -10.34
C VAL A 215 -22.96 -7.55 -11.13
N ARG A 216 -22.91 -8.81 -10.68
CA ARG A 216 -23.65 -9.92 -11.30
C ARG A 216 -25.15 -9.65 -11.35
N SER A 217 -25.70 -9.06 -10.28
CA SER A 217 -27.12 -8.70 -10.26
C SER A 217 -27.45 -7.58 -11.24
N ALA A 218 -26.57 -6.56 -11.36
CA ALA A 218 -26.71 -5.50 -12.32
C ALA A 218 -26.68 -6.03 -13.77
N LEU A 219 -25.72 -6.93 -14.09
CA LEU A 219 -25.63 -7.54 -15.42
C LEU A 219 -26.90 -8.33 -15.79
N ARG A 220 -27.51 -9.05 -14.83
CA ARG A 220 -28.81 -9.73 -15.07
C ARG A 220 -29.94 -8.74 -15.37
N ALA A 221 -29.91 -7.53 -14.81
CA ALA A 221 -30.93 -6.50 -15.02
C ALA A 221 -30.70 -5.67 -16.29
N LEU A 222 -29.45 -5.33 -16.58
CA LEU A 222 -29.05 -4.40 -17.65
C LEU A 222 -28.64 -5.11 -18.96
N GLY A 223 -28.27 -6.40 -18.88
CA GLY A 223 -27.68 -7.19 -19.97
C GLY A 223 -26.18 -7.39 -19.76
N GLU A 224 -25.63 -8.48 -20.30
CA GLU A 224 -24.21 -8.88 -20.17
C GLU A 224 -23.23 -7.86 -20.77
N ASP A 225 -23.68 -7.07 -21.77
CA ASP A 225 -22.89 -6.04 -22.42
C ASP A 225 -22.93 -4.67 -21.72
N ALA A 226 -23.55 -4.58 -20.51
CA ALA A 226 -23.62 -3.34 -19.79
C ALA A 226 -22.20 -2.75 -19.53
N THR A 227 -22.07 -1.44 -19.74
CA THR A 227 -20.81 -0.73 -19.51
C THR A 227 -20.56 -0.55 -18.01
N ALA A 228 -19.30 -0.33 -17.62
CA ALA A 228 -18.95 -0.05 -16.23
C ALA A 228 -19.75 1.13 -15.68
N ARG A 229 -19.93 2.20 -16.47
CA ARG A 229 -20.74 3.37 -16.10
C ARG A 229 -22.20 3.01 -15.79
N GLN A 230 -22.83 2.21 -16.64
CA GLN A 230 -24.21 1.75 -16.42
C GLN A 230 -24.34 0.91 -15.15
N VAL A 231 -23.35 0.08 -14.86
CA VAL A 231 -23.29 -0.71 -13.62
C VAL A 231 -23.11 0.21 -12.40
N VAL A 232 -22.23 1.23 -12.47
CA VAL A 232 -22.08 2.21 -11.39
C VAL A 232 -23.39 2.94 -11.11
N GLU A 233 -24.06 3.46 -12.13
CA GLU A 233 -25.37 4.15 -12.00
C GLU A 233 -26.44 3.26 -11.40
N HIS A 234 -26.37 1.94 -11.61
CA HIS A 234 -27.34 0.98 -11.08
C HIS A 234 -27.05 0.52 -9.64
N VAL A 235 -25.75 0.35 -9.30
CA VAL A 235 -25.30 -0.26 -8.03
C VAL A 235 -24.94 0.78 -6.97
N TYR A 236 -24.36 1.92 -7.39
CA TYR A 236 -23.77 2.90 -6.49
C TYR A 236 -24.67 4.13 -6.28
N THR A 237 -25.98 3.90 -6.22
CA THR A 237 -27.00 4.96 -6.06
C THR A 237 -26.86 5.78 -4.78
N ASP A 238 -26.26 5.19 -3.74
CA ASP A 238 -26.03 5.83 -2.45
C ASP A 238 -24.64 6.45 -2.30
N VAL A 239 -23.82 6.42 -3.37
CA VAL A 239 -22.46 6.96 -3.40
C VAL A 239 -22.48 8.32 -4.10
N ASP A 240 -21.76 9.30 -3.53
CA ASP A 240 -21.60 10.62 -4.11
C ASP A 240 -21.04 10.52 -5.54
N GLU A 241 -21.62 11.29 -6.47
CA GLU A 241 -21.21 11.30 -7.88
C GLU A 241 -19.72 11.67 -8.06
N GLU A 242 -19.14 12.44 -7.13
CA GLU A 242 -17.69 12.74 -7.14
C GLU A 242 -16.82 11.49 -7.02
N LEU A 243 -17.35 10.40 -6.48
CA LEU A 243 -16.65 9.11 -6.32
C LEU A 243 -16.93 8.14 -7.48
N TRP A 244 -17.80 8.50 -8.43
CA TRP A 244 -18.21 7.57 -9.48
C TRP A 244 -17.08 7.20 -10.45
N ASP A 245 -16.10 8.08 -10.68
CA ASP A 245 -14.95 7.76 -11.52
C ASP A 245 -14.06 6.69 -10.86
N ALA A 246 -13.86 6.76 -9.54
CA ALA A 246 -13.16 5.71 -8.80
C ALA A 246 -13.98 4.41 -8.72
N ALA A 247 -15.31 4.52 -8.57
CA ALA A 247 -16.21 3.38 -8.61
C ALA A 247 -16.21 2.71 -9.99
N GLU A 248 -16.16 3.48 -11.07
CA GLU A 248 -16.11 2.96 -12.44
C GLU A 248 -14.82 2.16 -12.70
N LYS A 249 -13.66 2.61 -12.24
CA LYS A 249 -12.41 1.85 -12.28
C LYS A 249 -12.56 0.50 -11.57
N SER A 250 -13.11 0.52 -10.33
CA SER A 250 -13.38 -0.71 -9.59
C SER A 250 -14.36 -1.65 -10.29
N VAL A 251 -15.41 -1.11 -10.92
CA VAL A 251 -16.37 -1.90 -11.69
C VAL A 251 -15.75 -2.49 -12.94
N ARG A 252 -14.87 -1.78 -13.64
CA ARG A 252 -14.13 -2.33 -14.80
C ARG A 252 -13.35 -3.57 -14.39
N ALA A 253 -12.53 -3.49 -13.33
CA ALA A 253 -11.80 -4.65 -12.82
C ALA A 253 -12.72 -5.82 -12.43
N GLN A 254 -13.92 -5.53 -11.88
CA GLN A 254 -14.92 -6.55 -11.56
C GLN A 254 -15.57 -7.16 -12.82
N LEU A 255 -15.85 -6.36 -13.84
CA LEU A 255 -16.36 -6.85 -15.12
C LEU A 255 -15.34 -7.72 -15.84
N ASP A 256 -14.07 -7.31 -15.85
CA ASP A 256 -12.99 -8.10 -16.43
C ASP A 256 -12.85 -9.46 -15.72
N TYR A 257 -12.88 -9.45 -14.37
CA TYR A 257 -12.89 -10.68 -13.59
C TYR A 257 -14.09 -11.60 -13.86
N LEU A 258 -15.27 -11.04 -14.13
CA LEU A 258 -16.49 -11.82 -14.37
C LEU A 258 -16.60 -12.35 -15.79
N ARG A 259 -15.96 -11.69 -16.74
CA ARG A 259 -15.98 -12.05 -18.16
C ARG A 259 -14.82 -12.98 -18.56
N GLY A 260 -13.81 -13.17 -17.68
CA GLY A 260 -12.70 -14.11 -17.83
C GLY A 260 -11.61 -13.56 -18.67
#